data_af7a1471cca9556067a636ed53051246
#
_entry.id   af7a1471cca9556067a636ed53051246
#
_cell.length_a   1.000
_cell.length_b   1.000
_cell.length_c   1.000
_cell.angle_alpha   90.00
_cell.angle_beta   90.00
_cell.angle_gamma   90.00
#
_symmetry.space_group_name_H-M   'P 1'
#
loop_
_entity.id
_entity.type
_entity.pdbx_description
1 polymer ?
#
loop_
_entity_poly.entity_id
_entity_poly.type
_entity_poly.pdbx_seq_one_letter_code
_entity_poly.pdbx_strand_id
1 'polypeptide(L)'
;MRRAKRALVRSLHRGYALLQETVREFVREDPFTQAGALSYYTLLSFAPFLLLMVAIVGLVYGEEAARGEIVGRLAGLVGAEAATVAQDVLAQAHRGGGGGLSAIVGGVFLFGGATTAFAQLGSSLSAMWGVQPTQKTLWALVRTRLRGLLVIMALGAAVVAQLIAGSVIAALAALPGADALGGIWRLADLGVGLAVMTALLAILFHTLPDATIRWRDVWVGAAVTALLFTVGRWAIALYLGRASVGSAYGAAGSAIVLMAWIYYSSVIVLFGAELTQIYARRLGADVVPGPGAVPVGPEGHCPPDRPGAAPLPGGAATR
;
A
#
# COMPACT_ATOMS: atom_id res chain seq x y z
N MET A 1 -11.05 25.61 32.60
CA MET A 1 -9.85 25.78 31.79
C MET A 1 -8.66 24.85 32.20
N ARG A 2 -8.28 24.77 33.49
CA ARG A 2 -7.09 23.97 33.94
C ARG A 2 -7.24 22.47 33.72
N ARG A 3 -8.44 21.88 33.80
CA ARG A 3 -8.67 20.43 33.52
C ARG A 3 -8.52 20.09 32.04
N ALA A 4 -9.00 20.95 31.13
CA ALA A 4 -8.87 20.76 29.70
C ALA A 4 -7.40 20.85 29.22
N LYS A 5 -6.62 21.82 29.74
CA LYS A 5 -5.18 21.94 29.49
C LYS A 5 -4.42 20.69 29.96
N ARG A 6 -4.73 20.13 31.14
CA ARG A 6 -4.08 18.91 31.65
C ARG A 6 -4.47 17.65 30.85
N ALA A 7 -5.68 17.59 30.32
CA ALA A 7 -6.12 16.51 29.43
C ALA A 7 -5.39 16.61 28.08
N LEU A 8 -5.29 17.80 27.50
CA LEU A 8 -4.58 18.04 26.25
C LEU A 8 -3.09 17.72 26.38
N VAL A 9 -2.42 18.18 27.44
CA VAL A 9 -1.00 17.89 27.69
C VAL A 9 -0.77 16.38 27.86
N ARG A 10 -1.67 15.67 28.55
CA ARG A 10 -1.59 14.21 28.69
C ARG A 10 -1.79 13.47 27.36
N SER A 11 -2.71 13.92 26.50
CA SER A 11 -2.93 13.32 25.20
C SER A 11 -1.74 13.56 24.26
N LEU A 12 -1.15 14.76 24.29
CA LEU A 12 0.07 15.07 23.53
C LEU A 12 1.27 14.24 23.99
N HIS A 13 1.47 14.06 25.30
CA HIS A 13 2.54 13.20 25.84
C HIS A 13 2.35 11.72 25.44
N ARG A 14 1.11 11.23 25.46
CA ARG A 14 0.79 9.87 25.01
C ARG A 14 1.05 9.70 23.51
N GLY A 15 0.66 10.67 22.68
CA GLY A 15 0.92 10.69 21.26
C GLY A 15 2.42 10.73 20.94
N TYR A 16 3.18 11.59 21.64
CA TYR A 16 4.63 11.67 21.48
C TYR A 16 5.34 10.36 21.89
N ALA A 17 4.95 9.77 23.02
CA ALA A 17 5.51 8.51 23.47
C ALA A 17 5.19 7.35 22.51
N LEU A 18 3.99 7.34 21.91
CA LEU A 18 3.61 6.36 20.89
C LEU A 18 4.47 6.54 19.62
N LEU A 19 4.62 7.77 19.15
CA LEU A 19 5.44 8.06 17.97
C LEU A 19 6.91 7.69 18.18
N GLN A 20 7.46 8.00 19.35
CA GLN A 20 8.84 7.68 19.70
C GLN A 20 9.09 6.16 19.74
N GLU A 21 8.15 5.40 20.29
CA GLU A 21 8.20 3.93 20.31
C GLU A 21 8.10 3.37 18.88
N THR A 22 7.15 3.90 18.06
CA THR A 22 6.99 3.50 16.66
C THR A 22 8.27 3.73 15.86
N VAL A 23 8.90 4.90 15.98
CA VAL A 23 10.16 5.19 15.27
C VAL A 23 11.27 4.24 15.72
N ARG A 24 11.34 3.94 17.02
CA ARG A 24 12.38 3.06 17.56
C ARG A 24 12.23 1.61 17.09
N GLU A 25 11.02 1.05 17.15
CA GLU A 25 10.76 -0.31 16.67
C GLU A 25 10.88 -0.38 15.14
N PHE A 26 10.34 0.61 14.43
CA PHE A 26 10.43 0.69 12.98
C PHE A 26 11.88 0.57 12.47
N VAL A 27 12.83 1.33 13.06
CA VAL A 27 14.24 1.28 12.65
C VAL A 27 14.88 -0.08 12.96
N ARG A 28 14.42 -0.79 13.98
CA ARG A 28 14.94 -2.10 14.36
C ARG A 28 14.60 -3.21 13.37
N GLU A 29 13.47 -3.10 12.66
CA GLU A 29 12.96 -4.12 11.75
C GLU A 29 13.47 -3.99 10.30
N ASP A 30 14.50 -3.19 10.09
CA ASP A 30 15.14 -2.94 8.79
C ASP A 30 14.13 -2.61 7.66
N PRO A 31 13.26 -1.60 7.87
CA PRO A 31 12.20 -1.23 6.94
C PRO A 31 12.74 -0.72 5.61
N PHE A 32 13.95 -0.18 5.61
CA PHE A 32 14.55 0.41 4.41
C PHE A 32 14.94 -0.66 3.39
N THR A 33 15.49 -1.79 3.84
CA THR A 33 15.76 -2.95 2.97
C THR A 33 14.46 -3.56 2.45
N GLN A 34 13.44 -3.66 3.31
CA GLN A 34 12.12 -4.15 2.90
C GLN A 34 11.45 -3.23 1.88
N ALA A 35 11.53 -1.91 2.07
CA ALA A 35 11.02 -0.92 1.11
C ALA A 35 11.79 -0.99 -0.23
N GLY A 36 13.11 -1.24 -0.20
CA GLY A 36 13.91 -1.50 -1.39
C GLY A 36 13.44 -2.72 -2.16
N ALA A 37 13.24 -3.83 -1.47
CA ALA A 37 12.69 -5.05 -2.08
C ALA A 37 11.29 -4.82 -2.66
N LEU A 38 10.41 -4.12 -1.92
CA LEU A 38 9.07 -3.75 -2.39
C LEU A 38 9.12 -2.91 -3.67
N SER A 39 10.02 -1.92 -3.73
CA SER A 39 10.14 -1.06 -4.91
C SER A 39 10.62 -1.86 -6.14
N TYR A 40 11.55 -2.78 -5.97
CA TYR A 40 11.99 -3.68 -7.03
C TYR A 40 10.86 -4.58 -7.54
N TYR A 41 10.17 -5.30 -6.65
CA TYR A 41 9.07 -6.17 -7.03
C TYR A 41 7.88 -5.40 -7.63
N THR A 42 7.59 -4.21 -7.12
CA THR A 42 6.53 -3.35 -7.65
C THR A 42 6.87 -2.86 -9.06
N LEU A 43 8.11 -2.46 -9.30
CA LEU A 43 8.56 -2.05 -10.63
C LEU A 43 8.42 -3.19 -11.65
N LEU A 44 8.85 -4.41 -11.30
CA LEU A 44 8.67 -5.60 -12.14
C LEU A 44 7.19 -5.93 -12.41
N SER A 45 6.35 -5.69 -11.41
CA SER A 45 4.90 -5.95 -11.50
C SER A 45 4.12 -4.79 -12.11
N PHE A 46 4.77 -3.66 -12.43
CA PHE A 46 4.10 -2.42 -12.81
C PHE A 46 3.28 -2.58 -14.09
N ALA A 47 3.85 -3.19 -15.12
CA ALA A 47 3.16 -3.43 -16.38
C ALA A 47 1.94 -4.37 -16.22
N PRO A 48 2.07 -5.58 -15.63
CA PRO A 48 0.93 -6.44 -15.33
C PRO A 48 -0.14 -5.76 -14.46
N PHE A 49 0.29 -4.99 -13.47
CA PHE A 49 -0.62 -4.27 -12.59
C PHE A 49 -1.44 -3.21 -13.34
N LEU A 50 -0.81 -2.39 -14.17
CA LEU A 50 -1.50 -1.37 -14.96
C LEU A 50 -2.53 -1.98 -15.90
N LEU A 51 -2.20 -3.08 -16.57
CA LEU A 51 -3.13 -3.76 -17.48
C LEU A 51 -4.34 -4.29 -16.73
N LEU A 52 -4.13 -4.87 -15.56
CA LEU A 52 -5.22 -5.36 -14.73
C LEU A 52 -6.09 -4.22 -14.19
N MET A 53 -5.49 -3.10 -13.81
CA MET A 53 -6.21 -1.90 -13.38
C MET A 53 -7.06 -1.32 -14.51
N VAL A 54 -6.51 -1.22 -15.74
CA VAL A 54 -7.29 -0.78 -16.91
C VAL A 54 -8.46 -1.72 -17.18
N ALA A 55 -8.26 -3.04 -17.05
CA ALA A 55 -9.34 -4.00 -17.23
C ALA A 55 -10.45 -3.81 -16.18
N ILE A 56 -10.09 -3.63 -14.90
CA ILE A 56 -11.07 -3.45 -13.80
C ILE A 56 -11.84 -2.13 -13.97
N VAL A 57 -11.14 -1.01 -14.15
CA VAL A 57 -11.77 0.31 -14.31
C VAL A 57 -12.52 0.39 -15.63
N GLY A 58 -12.02 -0.26 -16.67
CA GLY A 58 -12.62 -0.35 -17.98
C GLY A 58 -13.98 -1.06 -18.03
N LEU A 59 -14.26 -1.97 -17.07
CA LEU A 59 -15.60 -2.57 -16.91
C LEU A 59 -16.71 -1.53 -16.65
N VAL A 60 -16.34 -0.39 -16.03
CA VAL A 60 -17.33 0.66 -15.67
C VAL A 60 -17.30 1.81 -16.66
N TYR A 61 -16.12 2.26 -17.07
CA TYR A 61 -15.93 3.49 -17.88
C TYR A 61 -15.57 3.23 -19.35
N GLY A 62 -15.30 1.98 -19.72
CA GLY A 62 -14.68 1.65 -20.99
C GLY A 62 -13.14 1.75 -20.95
N GLU A 63 -12.48 1.00 -21.84
CA GLU A 63 -11.03 0.81 -21.81
C GLU A 63 -10.24 2.10 -22.10
N GLU A 64 -10.67 2.89 -23.06
CA GLU A 64 -9.98 4.15 -23.43
C GLU A 64 -10.08 5.20 -22.31
N ALA A 65 -11.27 5.36 -21.72
CA ALA A 65 -11.48 6.29 -20.61
C ALA A 65 -10.66 5.84 -19.37
N ALA A 66 -10.62 4.53 -19.10
CA ALA A 66 -9.84 3.96 -18.00
C ALA A 66 -8.33 4.22 -18.19
N ARG A 67 -7.80 4.05 -19.40
CA ARG A 67 -6.40 4.35 -19.72
C ARG A 67 -6.06 5.81 -19.48
N GLY A 68 -6.87 6.73 -20.01
CA GLY A 68 -6.66 8.17 -19.85
C GLY A 68 -6.67 8.59 -18.37
N GLU A 69 -7.61 8.07 -17.61
CA GLU A 69 -7.74 8.39 -16.18
C GLU A 69 -6.58 7.83 -15.34
N ILE A 70 -6.18 6.57 -15.55
CA ILE A 70 -5.07 5.95 -14.82
C ILE A 70 -3.77 6.69 -15.10
N VAL A 71 -3.49 7.01 -16.37
CA VAL A 71 -2.31 7.78 -16.79
C VAL A 71 -2.34 9.20 -16.20
N GLY A 72 -3.49 9.87 -16.24
CA GLY A 72 -3.66 11.21 -15.68
C GLY A 72 -3.43 11.23 -14.15
N ARG A 73 -3.91 10.24 -13.43
CA ARG A 73 -3.66 10.11 -11.98
C ARG A 73 -2.19 9.81 -11.67
N LEU A 74 -1.55 8.94 -12.45
CA LEU A 74 -0.12 8.70 -12.31
C LEU A 74 0.70 9.96 -12.55
N ALA A 75 0.37 10.75 -13.57
CA ALA A 75 1.01 12.04 -13.82
C ALA A 75 0.89 12.99 -12.63
N GLY A 76 -0.30 13.04 -12.02
CA GLY A 76 -0.56 13.86 -10.83
C GLY A 76 0.08 13.37 -9.53
N LEU A 77 0.39 12.07 -9.42
CA LEU A 77 0.97 11.46 -8.23
C LEU A 77 2.49 11.38 -8.28
N VAL A 78 3.02 10.91 -9.39
CA VAL A 78 4.43 10.53 -9.56
C VAL A 78 5.18 11.49 -10.51
N GLY A 79 4.44 12.20 -11.35
CA GLY A 79 4.99 13.10 -12.35
C GLY A 79 4.80 12.60 -13.78
N ALA A 80 5.13 13.48 -14.76
CA ALA A 80 4.93 13.21 -16.17
C ALA A 80 5.77 12.03 -16.69
N GLU A 81 6.96 11.81 -16.12
CA GLU A 81 7.86 10.73 -16.50
C GLU A 81 7.25 9.35 -16.21
N ALA A 82 6.60 9.18 -15.05
CA ALA A 82 5.92 7.93 -14.72
C ALA A 82 4.68 7.69 -15.60
N ALA A 83 3.99 8.76 -15.98
CA ALA A 83 2.86 8.69 -16.90
C ALA A 83 3.29 8.23 -18.29
N THR A 84 4.46 8.67 -18.80
CA THR A 84 4.99 8.21 -20.09
C THR A 84 5.32 6.71 -20.06
N VAL A 85 5.95 6.21 -18.98
CA VAL A 85 6.19 4.77 -18.83
C VAL A 85 4.88 3.98 -18.84
N ALA A 86 3.85 4.47 -18.15
CA ALA A 86 2.55 3.83 -18.14
C ALA A 86 1.90 3.81 -19.53
N GLN A 87 1.98 4.91 -20.27
CA GLN A 87 1.48 4.99 -21.66
C GLN A 87 2.19 3.99 -22.58
N ASP A 88 3.51 3.92 -22.51
CA ASP A 88 4.31 3.01 -23.33
C ASP A 88 3.98 1.55 -23.04
N VAL A 89 3.84 1.18 -21.76
CA VAL A 89 3.44 -0.17 -21.33
C VAL A 89 2.05 -0.52 -21.88
N LEU A 90 1.08 0.37 -21.74
CA LEU A 90 -0.29 0.14 -22.22
C LEU A 90 -0.36 0.09 -23.75
N ALA A 91 0.41 0.92 -24.46
CA ALA A 91 0.48 0.92 -25.91
C ALA A 91 1.11 -0.37 -26.46
N GLN A 92 2.16 -0.87 -25.82
CA GLN A 92 2.80 -2.15 -26.23
C GLN A 92 1.91 -3.35 -26.00
N ALA A 93 1.19 -3.40 -24.89
CA ALA A 93 0.26 -4.48 -24.59
C ALA A 93 -0.87 -4.61 -25.62
N HIS A 94 -1.36 -3.46 -26.13
CA HIS A 94 -2.42 -3.44 -27.13
C HIS A 94 -1.96 -3.99 -28.51
N ARG A 95 -0.67 -3.90 -28.83
CA ARG A 95 -0.09 -4.43 -30.08
C ARG A 95 0.18 -5.94 -30.06
N GLY A 96 0.22 -6.54 -28.84
CA GLY A 96 0.59 -7.94 -28.63
C GLY A 96 -0.56 -8.94 -28.74
N GLY A 97 -1.69 -8.60 -29.35
CA GLY A 97 -2.88 -9.45 -29.50
C GLY A 97 -2.62 -10.74 -30.25
N GLY A 98 -2.23 -11.77 -29.51
CA GLY A 98 -2.04 -13.15 -30.01
C GLY A 98 -3.25 -14.03 -29.70
N GLY A 99 -3.56 -15.00 -30.57
CA GLY A 99 -4.73 -15.88 -30.41
C GLY A 99 -4.62 -16.89 -29.26
N GLY A 100 -5.74 -17.40 -28.83
CA GLY A 100 -6.01 -18.55 -27.93
C GLY A 100 -5.01 -18.87 -26.82
N LEU A 101 -3.98 -19.65 -27.13
CA LEU A 101 -3.00 -20.11 -26.13
C LEU A 101 -2.15 -18.98 -25.57
N SER A 102 -1.75 -18.01 -26.40
CA SER A 102 -0.96 -16.86 -25.98
C SER A 102 -1.77 -15.94 -25.05
N ALA A 103 -3.08 -15.86 -25.22
CA ALA A 103 -3.97 -15.10 -24.31
C ALA A 103 -4.06 -15.78 -22.92
N ILE A 104 -4.13 -17.11 -22.87
CA ILE A 104 -4.14 -17.86 -21.59
C ILE A 104 -2.80 -17.70 -20.86
N VAL A 105 -1.68 -17.94 -21.56
CA VAL A 105 -0.34 -17.79 -20.98
C VAL A 105 -0.10 -16.35 -20.52
N GLY A 106 -0.48 -15.37 -21.35
CA GLY A 106 -0.41 -13.94 -21.01
C GLY A 106 -1.26 -13.59 -19.79
N GLY A 107 -2.49 -14.13 -19.71
CA GLY A 107 -3.38 -13.93 -18.56
C GLY A 107 -2.81 -14.50 -17.25
N VAL A 108 -2.23 -15.70 -17.28
CA VAL A 108 -1.57 -16.29 -16.09
C VAL A 108 -0.36 -15.47 -15.67
N PHE A 109 0.44 -15.01 -16.64
CA PHE A 109 1.60 -14.16 -16.38
C PHE A 109 1.19 -12.79 -15.84
N LEU A 110 0.14 -12.20 -16.39
CA LEU A 110 -0.45 -10.95 -15.94
C LEU A 110 -0.92 -11.06 -14.48
N PHE A 111 -1.71 -12.09 -14.18
CA PHE A 111 -2.22 -12.32 -12.83
C PHE A 111 -1.09 -12.57 -11.82
N GLY A 112 -0.15 -13.47 -12.17
CA GLY A 112 1.01 -13.78 -11.34
C GLY A 112 1.90 -12.57 -11.11
N GLY A 113 2.19 -11.81 -12.17
CA GLY A 113 2.98 -10.58 -12.12
C GLY A 113 2.31 -9.48 -11.28
N ALA A 114 1.06 -9.14 -11.59
CA ALA A 114 0.32 -8.10 -10.88
C ALA A 114 0.20 -8.36 -9.36
N THR A 115 0.04 -9.63 -8.96
CA THR A 115 -0.08 -9.99 -7.54
C THR A 115 1.24 -10.15 -6.81
N THR A 116 2.39 -10.14 -7.50
CA THR A 116 3.71 -10.35 -6.88
C THR A 116 4.09 -9.21 -5.92
N ALA A 117 3.88 -7.96 -6.30
CA ALA A 117 4.13 -6.81 -5.44
C ALA A 117 3.30 -6.87 -4.13
N PHE A 118 2.02 -7.28 -4.25
CA PHE A 118 1.15 -7.43 -3.07
C PHE A 118 1.52 -8.63 -2.21
N ALA A 119 2.03 -9.71 -2.80
CA ALA A 119 2.57 -10.84 -2.04
C ALA A 119 3.81 -10.42 -1.25
N GLN A 120 4.71 -9.65 -1.86
CA GLN A 120 5.88 -9.09 -1.18
C GLN A 120 5.46 -8.11 -0.08
N LEU A 121 4.51 -7.22 -0.35
CA LEU A 121 3.98 -6.30 0.65
C LEU A 121 3.36 -7.05 1.83
N GLY A 122 2.58 -8.10 1.58
CA GLY A 122 2.02 -8.96 2.62
C GLY A 122 3.10 -9.62 3.48
N SER A 123 4.18 -10.09 2.87
CA SER A 123 5.34 -10.65 3.58
C SER A 123 6.03 -9.60 4.46
N SER A 124 6.27 -8.40 3.93
CA SER A 124 6.87 -7.30 4.69
C SER A 124 5.98 -6.85 5.85
N LEU A 125 4.66 -6.73 5.62
CA LEU A 125 3.72 -6.39 6.70
C LEU A 125 3.65 -7.48 7.76
N SER A 126 3.69 -8.77 7.37
CA SER A 126 3.72 -9.89 8.32
C SER A 126 5.00 -9.86 9.16
N ALA A 127 6.14 -9.56 8.55
CA ALA A 127 7.41 -9.40 9.27
C ALA A 127 7.34 -8.25 10.30
N MET A 128 6.83 -7.06 9.89
CA MET A 128 6.62 -5.93 10.81
C MET A 128 5.74 -6.31 12.00
N TRP A 129 4.81 -7.23 11.83
CA TRP A 129 3.90 -7.68 12.91
C TRP A 129 4.42 -8.89 13.68
N GLY A 130 5.68 -9.28 13.44
CA GLY A 130 6.33 -10.39 14.14
C GLY A 130 5.64 -11.72 13.89
N VAL A 131 5.07 -11.93 12.70
CA VAL A 131 4.46 -13.19 12.30
C VAL A 131 5.10 -13.74 11.04
N GLN A 132 5.29 -15.05 10.98
CA GLN A 132 5.82 -15.72 9.78
C GLN A 132 4.92 -16.89 9.39
N PRO A 133 4.68 -17.12 8.09
CA PRO A 133 3.94 -18.28 7.64
C PRO A 133 4.72 -19.57 7.90
N THR A 134 4.09 -20.54 8.56
CA THR A 134 4.73 -21.82 8.96
C THR A 134 4.84 -22.79 7.79
N GLN A 135 3.95 -22.71 6.80
CA GLN A 135 3.88 -23.68 5.71
C GLN A 135 3.86 -22.98 4.35
N LYS A 136 4.78 -23.42 3.48
CA LYS A 136 4.80 -23.06 2.05
C LYS A 136 3.96 -24.07 1.25
N THR A 137 2.70 -24.24 1.60
CA THR A 137 1.79 -25.13 0.88
C THR A 137 1.25 -24.43 -0.38
N LEU A 138 0.94 -25.19 -1.44
CA LEU A 138 0.31 -24.63 -2.65
C LEU A 138 -0.95 -23.82 -2.31
N TRP A 139 -1.74 -24.29 -1.34
CA TRP A 139 -2.92 -23.58 -0.86
C TRP A 139 -2.58 -22.22 -0.23
N ALA A 140 -1.49 -22.12 0.53
CA ALA A 140 -1.01 -20.85 1.09
C ALA A 140 -0.61 -19.87 -0.04
N LEU A 141 0.05 -20.37 -1.09
CA LEU A 141 0.40 -19.57 -2.27
C LEU A 141 -0.87 -19.03 -2.96
N VAL A 142 -1.86 -19.89 -3.22
CA VAL A 142 -3.14 -19.49 -3.84
C VAL A 142 -3.84 -18.44 -2.98
N ARG A 143 -3.91 -18.65 -1.66
CA ARG A 143 -4.52 -17.69 -0.73
C ARG A 143 -3.82 -16.33 -0.77
N THR A 144 -2.49 -16.30 -0.78
CA THR A 144 -1.72 -15.05 -0.89
C THR A 144 -2.00 -14.33 -2.20
N ARG A 145 -2.09 -15.07 -3.32
CA ARG A 145 -2.42 -14.49 -4.63
C ARG A 145 -3.85 -13.94 -4.68
N LEU A 146 -4.81 -14.66 -4.08
CA LEU A 146 -6.20 -14.19 -3.99
C LEU A 146 -6.34 -12.95 -3.12
N ARG A 147 -5.60 -12.85 -2.01
CA ARG A 147 -5.56 -11.63 -1.18
C ARG A 147 -5.00 -10.45 -1.98
N GLY A 148 -3.90 -10.66 -2.73
CA GLY A 148 -3.36 -9.63 -3.63
C GLY A 148 -4.38 -9.18 -4.66
N LEU A 149 -5.10 -10.10 -5.31
CA LEU A 149 -6.17 -9.77 -6.25
C LEU A 149 -7.29 -8.97 -5.58
N LEU A 150 -7.72 -9.34 -4.38
CA LEU A 150 -8.73 -8.60 -3.64
C LEU A 150 -8.31 -7.15 -3.37
N VAL A 151 -7.04 -6.92 -3.02
CA VAL A 151 -6.52 -5.56 -2.84
C VAL A 151 -6.47 -4.79 -4.16
N ILE A 152 -6.10 -5.43 -5.28
CA ILE A 152 -6.14 -4.82 -6.61
C ILE A 152 -7.57 -4.45 -7.00
N MET A 153 -8.53 -5.34 -6.75
CA MET A 153 -9.97 -5.05 -6.97
C MET A 153 -10.46 -3.89 -6.11
N ALA A 154 -10.07 -3.84 -4.82
CA ALA A 154 -10.39 -2.73 -3.93
C ALA A 154 -9.76 -1.42 -4.41
N LEU A 155 -8.53 -1.46 -4.93
CA LEU A 155 -7.87 -0.29 -5.52
C LEU A 155 -8.61 0.19 -6.78
N GLY A 156 -9.00 -0.72 -7.67
CA GLY A 156 -9.82 -0.39 -8.85
C GLY A 156 -11.16 0.23 -8.46
N ALA A 157 -11.85 -0.38 -7.51
CA ALA A 157 -13.11 0.17 -6.98
C ALA A 157 -12.93 1.55 -6.33
N ALA A 158 -11.81 1.78 -5.65
CA ALA A 158 -11.47 3.08 -5.05
C ALA A 158 -11.24 4.16 -6.13
N VAL A 159 -10.57 3.82 -7.23
CA VAL A 159 -10.42 4.73 -8.38
C VAL A 159 -11.79 5.08 -8.95
N VAL A 160 -12.65 4.10 -9.19
CA VAL A 160 -14.02 4.32 -9.67
C VAL A 160 -14.81 5.19 -8.70
N ALA A 161 -14.76 4.91 -7.40
CA ALA A 161 -15.44 5.70 -6.38
C ALA A 161 -14.97 7.16 -6.35
N GLN A 162 -13.66 7.40 -6.50
CA GLN A 162 -13.12 8.77 -6.58
C GLN A 162 -13.57 9.50 -7.84
N LEU A 163 -13.67 8.81 -8.98
CA LEU A 163 -14.18 9.40 -10.23
C LEU A 163 -15.64 9.84 -10.08
N ILE A 164 -16.48 8.96 -9.55
CA ILE A 164 -17.88 9.26 -9.30
C ILE A 164 -18.00 10.45 -8.33
N ALA A 165 -17.29 10.41 -7.21
CA ALA A 165 -17.32 11.48 -6.20
C ALA A 165 -16.86 12.82 -6.79
N GLY A 166 -15.75 12.82 -7.55
CA GLY A 166 -15.24 14.01 -8.24
C GLY A 166 -16.24 14.58 -9.24
N SER A 167 -16.90 13.73 -10.03
CA SER A 167 -17.94 14.15 -10.98
C SER A 167 -19.14 14.77 -10.26
N VAL A 168 -19.58 14.19 -9.14
CA VAL A 168 -20.68 14.73 -8.32
C VAL A 168 -20.29 16.07 -7.71
N ILE A 169 -19.08 16.18 -7.14
CA ILE A 169 -18.56 17.44 -6.57
C ILE A 169 -18.49 18.53 -7.67
N ALA A 170 -17.97 18.19 -8.85
CA ALA A 170 -17.90 19.12 -9.97
C ALA A 170 -19.30 19.58 -10.44
N ALA A 171 -20.27 18.66 -10.55
CA ALA A 171 -21.64 18.99 -10.90
C ALA A 171 -22.30 19.91 -9.87
N LEU A 172 -22.09 19.68 -8.58
CA LEU A 172 -22.61 20.54 -7.51
C LEU A 172 -21.94 21.91 -7.49
N ALA A 173 -20.62 21.97 -7.76
CA ALA A 173 -19.87 23.22 -7.85
C ALA A 173 -20.25 24.07 -9.07
N ALA A 174 -20.84 23.47 -10.11
CA ALA A 174 -21.33 24.17 -11.30
C ALA A 174 -22.73 24.79 -11.12
N LEU A 175 -23.40 24.60 -10.00
CA LEU A 175 -24.71 25.20 -9.74
C LEU A 175 -24.60 26.71 -9.56
N PRO A 176 -25.60 27.50 -10.02
CA PRO A 176 -25.62 28.95 -9.86
C PRO A 176 -25.48 29.36 -8.38
N GLY A 177 -24.50 30.22 -8.05
CA GLY A 177 -24.22 30.65 -6.68
C GLY A 177 -23.26 29.76 -5.88
N ALA A 178 -22.80 28.64 -6.43
CA ALA A 178 -21.82 27.78 -5.77
C ALA A 178 -20.39 28.34 -5.80
N ASP A 179 -20.12 29.35 -6.65
CA ASP A 179 -18.80 29.99 -6.77
C ASP A 179 -18.29 30.58 -5.45
N ALA A 180 -19.19 31.12 -4.61
CA ALA A 180 -18.87 31.63 -3.27
C ALA A 180 -18.35 30.54 -2.32
N LEU A 181 -18.60 29.27 -2.62
CA LEU A 181 -18.26 28.09 -1.80
C LEU A 181 -17.05 27.33 -2.34
N GLY A 182 -16.27 27.92 -3.26
CA GLY A 182 -15.13 27.23 -3.92
C GLY A 182 -14.12 26.59 -2.95
N GLY A 183 -13.93 27.18 -1.77
CA GLY A 183 -13.10 26.59 -0.70
C GLY A 183 -13.69 25.30 -0.11
N ILE A 184 -15.01 25.24 0.00
CA ILE A 184 -15.73 24.07 0.56
C ILE A 184 -15.62 22.89 -0.40
N TRP A 185 -15.76 23.10 -1.71
CA TRP A 185 -15.65 22.06 -2.70
C TRP A 185 -14.24 21.44 -2.76
N ARG A 186 -13.19 22.27 -2.60
CA ARG A 186 -11.81 21.77 -2.48
C ARG A 186 -11.60 20.93 -1.22
N LEU A 187 -12.17 21.36 -0.09
CA LEU A 187 -12.12 20.60 1.15
C LEU A 187 -12.90 19.28 1.05
N ALA A 188 -14.03 19.28 0.37
CA ALA A 188 -14.82 18.08 0.10
C ALA A 188 -14.04 17.06 -0.73
N ASP A 189 -13.40 17.51 -1.82
CA ASP A 189 -12.56 16.66 -2.67
C ASP A 189 -11.38 16.06 -1.90
N LEU A 190 -10.66 16.90 -1.13
CA LEU A 190 -9.57 16.44 -0.26
C LEU A 190 -10.07 15.45 0.79
N GLY A 191 -11.24 15.69 1.39
CA GLY A 191 -11.87 14.82 2.39
C GLY A 191 -12.24 13.46 1.81
N VAL A 192 -12.85 13.43 0.62
CA VAL A 192 -13.17 12.20 -0.09
C VAL A 192 -11.90 11.43 -0.45
N GLY A 193 -10.89 12.10 -1.00
CA GLY A 193 -9.60 11.48 -1.32
C GLY A 193 -8.94 10.84 -0.09
N LEU A 194 -8.94 11.56 1.04
CA LEU A 194 -8.39 11.05 2.30
C LEU A 194 -9.21 9.87 2.85
N ALA A 195 -10.54 9.92 2.76
CA ALA A 195 -11.41 8.83 3.21
C ALA A 195 -11.21 7.56 2.38
N VAL A 196 -11.14 7.68 1.04
CA VAL A 196 -10.90 6.55 0.15
C VAL A 196 -9.51 5.96 0.39
N MET A 197 -8.47 6.80 0.54
CA MET A 197 -7.11 6.33 0.84
C MET A 197 -7.05 5.62 2.20
N THR A 198 -7.75 6.15 3.21
CA THR A 198 -7.85 5.52 4.53
C THR A 198 -8.52 4.15 4.44
N ALA A 199 -9.63 4.05 3.70
CA ALA A 199 -10.34 2.78 3.50
C ALA A 199 -9.46 1.74 2.78
N LEU A 200 -8.74 2.16 1.74
CA LEU A 200 -7.78 1.32 1.02
C LEU A 200 -6.68 0.79 1.91
N LEU A 201 -6.03 1.67 2.70
CA LEU A 201 -4.98 1.28 3.63
C LEU A 201 -5.54 0.39 4.74
N ALA A 202 -6.77 0.63 5.21
CA ALA A 202 -7.42 -0.24 6.19
C ALA A 202 -7.66 -1.65 5.63
N ILE A 203 -8.14 -1.78 4.39
CA ILE A 203 -8.29 -3.07 3.70
C ILE A 203 -6.92 -3.74 3.56
N LEU A 204 -5.90 -3.01 3.15
CA LEU A 204 -4.54 -3.50 2.97
C LEU A 204 -3.96 -4.03 4.29
N PHE A 205 -4.00 -3.26 5.36
CA PHE A 205 -3.48 -3.65 6.68
C PHE A 205 -4.26 -4.79 7.33
N HIS A 206 -5.54 -4.94 7.00
CA HIS A 206 -6.35 -6.04 7.54
C HIS A 206 -6.21 -7.33 6.73
N THR A 207 -6.03 -7.24 5.41
CA THR A 207 -6.18 -8.38 4.48
C THR A 207 -4.86 -9.03 4.12
N LEU A 208 -3.79 -8.24 3.91
CA LEU A 208 -2.52 -8.75 3.40
C LEU A 208 -1.72 -9.54 4.44
N PRO A 209 -1.56 -9.07 5.68
CA PRO A 209 -0.72 -9.77 6.66
C PRO A 209 -1.34 -11.09 7.11
N ASP A 210 -0.48 -12.01 7.54
CA ASP A 210 -0.89 -13.28 8.14
C ASP A 210 -1.17 -13.14 9.66
N ALA A 211 -1.72 -11.98 10.06
CA ALA A 211 -2.12 -11.66 11.43
C ALA A 211 -3.58 -11.23 11.48
N THR A 212 -4.23 -11.46 12.62
CA THR A 212 -5.60 -11.00 12.86
C THR A 212 -5.58 -9.76 13.75
N ILE A 213 -6.04 -8.63 13.21
CA ILE A 213 -6.15 -7.36 13.93
C ILE A 213 -7.61 -6.90 13.90
N ARG A 214 -8.04 -6.23 14.96
CA ARG A 214 -9.38 -5.66 15.04
C ARG A 214 -9.53 -4.52 14.03
N TRP A 215 -10.61 -4.50 13.27
CA TRP A 215 -10.93 -3.44 12.33
C TRP A 215 -10.82 -2.03 12.94
N ARG A 216 -11.23 -1.87 14.19
CA ARG A 216 -11.20 -0.58 14.90
C ARG A 216 -9.79 -0.01 15.03
N ASP A 217 -8.80 -0.87 15.29
CA ASP A 217 -7.41 -0.46 15.50
C ASP A 217 -6.72 -0.17 14.16
N VAL A 218 -7.08 -0.92 13.14
CA VAL A 218 -6.60 -0.73 11.75
C VAL A 218 -7.02 0.63 11.19
N TRP A 219 -8.26 1.09 11.45
CA TRP A 219 -8.75 2.38 10.94
C TRP A 219 -7.92 3.57 11.44
N VAL A 220 -7.49 3.55 12.71
CA VAL A 220 -6.67 4.64 13.28
C VAL A 220 -5.30 4.70 12.59
N GLY A 221 -4.63 3.56 12.46
CA GLY A 221 -3.34 3.51 11.76
C GLY A 221 -3.45 3.88 10.29
N ALA A 222 -4.48 3.36 9.60
CA ALA A 222 -4.75 3.69 8.21
C ALA A 222 -4.99 5.18 7.98
N ALA A 223 -5.75 5.84 8.87
CA ALA A 223 -6.01 7.28 8.79
C ALA A 223 -4.72 8.11 8.96
N VAL A 224 -3.88 7.76 9.93
CA VAL A 224 -2.58 8.42 10.12
C VAL A 224 -1.68 8.18 8.93
N THR A 225 -1.63 6.96 8.40
CA THR A 225 -0.85 6.63 7.20
C THR A 225 -1.33 7.39 5.97
N ALA A 226 -2.65 7.50 5.77
CA ALA A 226 -3.23 8.27 4.67
C ALA A 226 -2.86 9.76 4.76
N LEU A 227 -2.85 10.32 5.96
CA LEU A 227 -2.41 11.70 6.21
C LEU A 227 -0.91 11.86 5.90
N LEU A 228 -0.06 10.96 6.42
CA LEU A 228 1.38 10.95 6.14
C LEU A 228 1.65 10.81 4.65
N PHE A 229 0.91 9.94 3.97
CA PHE A 229 1.02 9.76 2.53
C PHE A 229 0.64 11.03 1.76
N THR A 230 -0.42 11.70 2.19
CA THR A 230 -0.87 12.96 1.58
C THR A 230 0.18 14.06 1.73
N VAL A 231 0.75 14.21 2.93
CA VAL A 231 1.84 15.17 3.19
C VAL A 231 3.10 14.77 2.43
N GLY A 232 3.45 13.49 2.49
CA GLY A 232 4.64 12.95 1.86
C GLY A 232 4.66 13.09 0.35
N ARG A 233 3.52 12.94 -0.30
CA ARG A 233 3.35 13.20 -1.74
C ARG A 233 3.82 14.62 -2.12
N TRP A 234 3.48 15.61 -1.30
CA TRP A 234 3.93 16.98 -1.53
C TRP A 234 5.46 17.13 -1.37
N ALA A 235 6.02 16.47 -0.34
CA ALA A 235 7.46 16.53 -0.08
C ALA A 235 8.28 15.89 -1.22
N ILE A 236 7.87 14.71 -1.68
CA ILE A 236 8.58 14.01 -2.75
C ILE A 236 8.39 14.70 -4.11
N ALA A 237 7.21 15.24 -4.40
CA ALA A 237 6.98 16.02 -5.61
C ALA A 237 7.88 17.27 -5.66
N LEU A 238 8.05 17.96 -4.51
CA LEU A 238 8.96 19.09 -4.39
C LEU A 238 10.42 18.68 -4.57
N TYR A 239 10.82 17.54 -4.03
CA TYR A 239 12.17 17.00 -4.16
C TYR A 239 12.47 16.61 -5.61
N LEU A 240 11.62 15.79 -6.25
CA LEU A 240 11.80 15.33 -7.61
C LEU A 240 11.70 16.48 -8.63
N GLY A 241 10.83 17.47 -8.40
CA GLY A 241 10.71 18.64 -9.28
C GLY A 241 11.93 19.58 -9.23
N ARG A 242 12.71 19.57 -8.14
CA ARG A 242 13.93 20.37 -8.01
C ARG A 242 15.22 19.61 -8.34
N ALA A 243 15.26 18.33 -8.05
CA ALA A 243 16.39 17.48 -8.36
C ALA A 243 16.22 16.98 -9.79
N SER A 244 17.06 17.41 -10.73
CA SER A 244 17.03 16.96 -12.14
C SER A 244 17.40 15.46 -12.28
N VAL A 245 16.85 14.60 -11.41
CA VAL A 245 17.18 13.17 -11.34
C VAL A 245 16.83 12.46 -12.64
N GLY A 246 15.66 12.77 -13.21
CA GLY A 246 15.23 12.17 -14.48
C GLY A 246 16.15 12.53 -15.65
N SER A 247 16.60 13.78 -15.75
CA SER A 247 17.45 14.25 -16.85
C SER A 247 18.88 13.69 -16.77
N ALA A 248 19.39 13.41 -15.58
CA ALA A 248 20.73 12.88 -15.38
C ALA A 248 20.92 11.45 -15.89
N TYR A 249 19.82 10.65 -15.94
CA TYR A 249 19.84 9.24 -16.34
C TYR A 249 19.22 8.98 -17.72
N GLY A 250 18.88 10.01 -18.50
CA GLY A 250 18.32 9.87 -19.84
C GLY A 250 17.07 8.97 -19.87
N ALA A 251 17.03 8.00 -20.77
CA ALA A 251 15.88 7.11 -20.95
C ALA A 251 15.53 6.25 -19.67
N ALA A 252 16.51 6.02 -18.79
CA ALA A 252 16.27 5.30 -17.54
C ALA A 252 15.72 6.20 -16.41
N GLY A 253 15.72 7.52 -16.60
CA GLY A 253 15.35 8.50 -15.58
C GLY A 253 13.93 8.31 -15.06
N SER A 254 12.98 8.02 -15.93
CA SER A 254 11.57 7.79 -15.57
C SER A 254 11.39 6.54 -14.69
N ALA A 255 12.10 5.46 -14.97
CA ALA A 255 12.07 4.25 -14.15
C ALA A 255 12.68 4.49 -12.77
N ILE A 256 13.76 5.28 -12.69
CA ILE A 256 14.42 5.64 -11.43
C ILE A 256 13.51 6.53 -10.58
N VAL A 257 12.85 7.53 -11.18
CA VAL A 257 11.87 8.39 -10.50
C VAL A 257 10.71 7.57 -9.96
N LEU A 258 10.16 6.67 -10.76
CA LEU A 258 9.10 5.77 -10.36
C LEU A 258 9.55 4.86 -9.19
N MET A 259 10.75 4.28 -9.29
CA MET A 259 11.32 3.43 -8.23
C MET A 259 11.51 4.20 -6.93
N ALA A 260 12.05 5.42 -6.99
CA ALA A 260 12.20 6.29 -5.82
C ALA A 260 10.87 6.63 -5.18
N TRP A 261 9.84 6.91 -6.00
CA TRP A 261 8.48 7.18 -5.51
C TRP A 261 7.87 5.93 -4.83
N ILE A 262 8.01 4.75 -5.43
CA ILE A 262 7.52 3.49 -4.85
C ILE A 262 8.26 3.20 -3.55
N TYR A 263 9.58 3.38 -3.51
CA TYR A 263 10.40 3.20 -2.31
C TYR A 263 9.91 4.07 -1.15
N TYR A 264 9.74 5.35 -1.40
CA TYR A 264 9.25 6.30 -0.41
C TYR A 264 7.84 5.96 0.08
N SER A 265 6.95 5.61 -0.85
CA SER A 265 5.58 5.18 -0.53
C SER A 265 5.57 3.92 0.33
N SER A 266 6.45 2.96 0.02
CA SER A 266 6.62 1.74 0.80
C SER A 266 7.08 2.02 2.23
N VAL A 267 8.03 2.93 2.41
CA VAL A 267 8.49 3.37 3.75
C VAL A 267 7.31 3.93 4.57
N ILE A 268 6.46 4.77 3.97
CA ILE A 268 5.29 5.34 4.66
C ILE A 268 4.28 4.23 5.04
N VAL A 269 4.01 3.29 4.12
CA VAL A 269 3.06 2.20 4.37
C VAL A 269 3.57 1.28 5.48
N LEU A 270 4.86 0.90 5.46
CA LEU A 270 5.47 0.09 6.51
C LEU A 270 5.47 0.82 7.86
N PHE A 271 5.79 2.12 7.87
CA PHE A 271 5.70 2.93 9.09
C PHE A 271 4.28 2.99 9.66
N GLY A 272 3.27 3.12 8.79
CA GLY A 272 1.88 3.10 9.19
C GLY A 272 1.40 1.75 9.74
N ALA A 273 1.93 0.67 9.20
CA ALA A 273 1.67 -0.69 9.70
C ALA A 273 2.25 -0.87 11.11
N GLU A 274 3.49 -0.42 11.33
CA GLU A 274 4.16 -0.45 12.64
C GLU A 274 3.40 0.41 13.66
N LEU A 275 3.00 1.61 13.27
CA LEU A 275 2.17 2.48 14.12
C LEU A 275 0.86 1.80 14.51
N THR A 276 0.22 1.10 13.56
CA THR A 276 -1.03 0.36 13.81
C THR A 276 -0.82 -0.74 14.85
N GLN A 277 0.27 -1.49 14.73
CA GLN A 277 0.63 -2.57 15.65
C GLN A 277 0.87 -2.05 17.07
N ILE A 278 1.71 -1.02 17.22
CA ILE A 278 2.03 -0.45 18.54
C ILE A 278 0.78 0.17 19.17
N TYR A 279 -0.05 0.82 18.36
CA TYR A 279 -1.33 1.36 18.82
C TYR A 279 -2.25 0.24 19.35
N ALA A 280 -2.39 -0.86 18.61
CA ALA A 280 -3.18 -2.02 19.02
C ALA A 280 -2.65 -2.65 20.31
N ARG A 281 -1.33 -2.87 20.43
CA ARG A 281 -0.69 -3.41 21.65
C ARG A 281 -0.95 -2.53 22.88
N ARG A 282 -0.87 -1.21 22.75
CA ARG A 282 -1.15 -0.26 23.85
C ARG A 282 -2.61 -0.27 24.32
N LEU A 283 -3.55 -0.64 23.45
CA LEU A 283 -4.96 -0.80 23.78
C LEU A 283 -5.29 -2.18 24.36
N GLY A 284 -4.28 -3.04 24.54
CA GLY A 284 -4.45 -4.41 25.06
C GLY A 284 -5.02 -5.38 24.02
N ALA A 285 -4.90 -5.07 22.74
CA ALA A 285 -5.21 -5.99 21.66
C ALA A 285 -3.93 -6.76 21.28
N ASP A 286 -3.84 -8.03 21.66
CA ASP A 286 -2.75 -8.89 21.19
C ASP A 286 -2.92 -9.16 19.69
N VAL A 287 -1.82 -9.03 18.95
CA VAL A 287 -1.75 -9.47 17.56
C VAL A 287 -1.75 -10.99 17.56
N VAL A 288 -2.83 -11.59 17.11
CA VAL A 288 -2.96 -13.05 17.05
C VAL A 288 -2.48 -13.53 15.68
N PRO A 289 -1.52 -14.47 15.60
CA PRO A 289 -1.12 -15.05 14.32
C PRO A 289 -2.33 -15.65 13.59
N GLY A 290 -2.41 -15.42 12.30
CA GLY A 290 -3.45 -16.00 11.47
C GLY A 290 -3.29 -17.51 11.29
N PRO A 291 -4.27 -18.20 10.68
CA PRO A 291 -4.19 -19.63 10.44
C PRO A 291 -2.97 -20.00 9.59
N GLY A 292 -2.05 -20.78 10.13
CA GLY A 292 -0.80 -21.20 9.47
C GLY A 292 0.36 -20.19 9.62
N ALA A 293 0.27 -19.25 10.55
CA ALA A 293 1.36 -18.36 10.93
C ALA A 293 1.79 -18.61 12.38
N VAL A 294 3.05 -18.36 12.68
CA VAL A 294 3.63 -18.43 14.03
C VAL A 294 4.17 -17.06 14.43
N PRO A 295 4.09 -16.70 15.72
CA PRO A 295 4.73 -15.50 16.21
C PRO A 295 6.26 -15.70 16.17
N VAL A 296 6.98 -14.68 15.75
CA VAL A 296 8.44 -14.62 15.79
C VAL A 296 8.82 -13.62 16.86
N GLY A 297 9.63 -14.07 17.85
CA GLY A 297 10.15 -13.17 18.88
C GLY A 297 11.19 -12.21 18.32
N PRO A 298 11.61 -11.20 19.12
CA PRO A 298 12.57 -10.16 18.69
C PRO A 298 13.93 -10.69 18.21
N GLU A 299 14.24 -11.95 18.46
CA GLU A 299 15.48 -12.62 18.07
C GLU A 299 15.31 -13.60 16.90
N GLY A 300 14.17 -13.57 16.20
CA GLY A 300 13.91 -14.48 15.08
C GLY A 300 13.70 -15.96 15.48
N HIS A 301 13.63 -16.24 16.78
CA HIS A 301 13.44 -17.59 17.31
C HIS A 301 11.98 -17.77 17.74
N CYS A 302 11.39 -18.90 17.32
CA CYS A 302 10.12 -19.36 17.84
C CYS A 302 10.28 -19.65 19.36
N PRO A 303 9.47 -19.05 20.27
CA PRO A 303 9.58 -19.33 21.68
C PRO A 303 9.37 -20.84 21.91
N PRO A 304 10.26 -21.51 22.69
CA PRO A 304 10.25 -22.97 22.84
C PRO A 304 9.06 -23.52 23.64
N ASP A 305 8.28 -22.68 24.30
CA ASP A 305 7.23 -23.10 25.23
C ASP A 305 5.81 -22.82 24.72
N ARG A 306 5.36 -23.62 23.72
CA ARG A 306 3.92 -23.90 23.57
C ARG A 306 3.67 -25.39 23.42
N PRO A 307 2.75 -25.98 24.19
CA PRO A 307 2.37 -27.37 24.04
C PRO A 307 1.77 -27.59 22.64
N GLY A 308 2.50 -28.30 21.76
CA GLY A 308 2.11 -28.60 20.39
C GLY A 308 3.13 -28.23 19.30
N ALA A 309 4.20 -27.54 19.62
CA ALA A 309 5.29 -27.31 18.65
C ALA A 309 6.15 -28.58 18.57
N ALA A 310 6.03 -29.30 17.45
CA ALA A 310 6.97 -30.40 17.15
C ALA A 310 8.40 -29.85 17.06
N PRO A 311 9.41 -30.53 17.64
CA PRO A 311 10.80 -30.09 17.57
C PRO A 311 11.27 -30.10 16.10
N LEU A 312 11.93 -28.99 15.70
CA LEU A 312 12.54 -28.88 14.38
C LEU A 312 13.58 -29.99 14.22
N PRO A 313 13.55 -30.81 13.12
CA PRO A 313 14.58 -31.79 12.86
C PRO A 313 15.87 -31.08 12.47
N GLY A 314 16.92 -31.16 13.29
CA GLY A 314 18.27 -30.79 12.84
C GLY A 314 19.15 -29.97 13.76
N GLY A 315 18.91 -29.92 15.08
CA GLY A 315 19.87 -29.39 16.03
C GLY A 315 20.84 -30.45 16.53
N ALA A 316 21.75 -30.93 15.66
CA ALA A 316 22.85 -31.78 16.13
C ALA A 316 23.85 -30.89 16.89
N ALA A 317 23.96 -31.15 18.20
CA ALA A 317 24.99 -30.60 19.05
C ALA A 317 26.36 -30.97 18.51
N THR A 318 27.15 -29.98 18.14
CA THR A 318 28.61 -30.13 18.09
C THR A 318 29.18 -29.72 19.44
N ARG A 319 29.66 -30.70 20.13
CA ARG A 319 30.61 -30.55 21.25
C ARG A 319 31.99 -30.18 20.68
#